data_f69033653cc8cf122d460342ccda86c3
#
_entry.id   f69033653cc8cf122d460342ccda86c3
#
_cell.length_a   1.000
_cell.length_b   1.000
_cell.length_c   1.000
_cell.angle_alpha   90.00
_cell.angle_beta   90.00
_cell.angle_gamma   90.00
#
_symmetry.space_group_name_H-M   'P 1'
#
loop_
_entity.id
_entity.type
_entity.pdbx_description
1 polymer ?
#
loop_
_entity_poly.entity_id
_entity_poly.type
_entity_poly.pdbx_seq_one_letter_code
_entity_poly.pdbx_strand_id
1 'polypeptide(L)'
;MIYAKPLFDLQVEFAEAVSALTGLPLTRTLLEYTNLYIRFGLGRDFDPTHPSWQEYLAGLRDVNDPREWTYDFYLRRPDTIAAPALVATFGCFSYSQLSSDRIRLHFHNAETDGRSPLAMESRDRRLADLAALFAHVKHTVHESVRVVGASWLYNLGAHRRLFPESYLATAQVIRDRFRHMPLWGQFVNRHGDVRESMAWQFRERLGRQSSLEGLGQCFPFQVLSVEAPVREFYEFHGGLSAMCKTLGPRQTR
;
A
#
# COMPACT_ATOMS: atom_id res chain seq x y z
N MET A 1 -5.16 -8.40 11.31
CA MET A 1 -6.32 -8.27 10.38
C MET A 1 -6.34 -9.48 9.48
N ILE A 2 -7.46 -10.20 9.44
CA ILE A 2 -7.65 -11.33 8.50
C ILE A 2 -8.25 -10.76 7.21
N TYR A 3 -7.67 -11.10 6.08
CA TYR A 3 -8.16 -10.71 4.76
C TYR A 3 -9.16 -11.73 4.24
N ALA A 4 -10.22 -11.26 3.58
CA ALA A 4 -11.25 -12.13 3.02
C ALA A 4 -10.74 -12.92 1.80
N LYS A 5 -11.29 -14.13 1.60
CA LYS A 5 -10.93 -15.05 0.50
C LYS A 5 -10.89 -14.38 -0.88
N PRO A 6 -11.85 -13.51 -1.27
CA PRO A 6 -11.82 -12.90 -2.60
C PRO A 6 -10.55 -12.11 -2.94
N LEU A 7 -9.77 -11.64 -1.94
CA LEU A 7 -8.46 -11.01 -2.21
C LEU A 7 -7.44 -12.02 -2.73
N PHE A 8 -7.49 -13.25 -2.25
CA PHE A 8 -6.63 -14.35 -2.68
C PHE A 8 -7.07 -14.86 -4.04
N ASP A 9 -8.38 -14.99 -4.26
CA ASP A 9 -8.96 -15.37 -5.55
C ASP A 9 -8.50 -14.43 -6.66
N LEU A 10 -8.56 -13.10 -6.47
CA LEU A 10 -8.07 -12.10 -7.43
C LEU A 10 -6.59 -12.29 -7.77
N GLN A 11 -5.77 -12.66 -6.80
CA GLN A 11 -4.34 -12.87 -7.03
C GLN A 11 -4.06 -14.16 -7.79
N VAL A 12 -4.78 -15.23 -7.49
CA VAL A 12 -4.68 -16.49 -8.24
C VAL A 12 -5.18 -16.30 -9.67
N GLU A 13 -6.34 -15.64 -9.87
CA GLU A 13 -6.87 -15.27 -11.20
C GLU A 13 -5.86 -14.49 -12.03
N PHE A 14 -5.16 -13.52 -11.40
CA PHE A 14 -4.13 -12.75 -12.09
C PHE A 14 -2.93 -13.63 -12.48
N ALA A 15 -2.45 -14.47 -11.57
CA ALA A 15 -1.34 -15.38 -11.86
C ALA A 15 -1.67 -16.41 -12.96
N GLU A 16 -2.90 -16.92 -12.98
CA GLU A 16 -3.41 -17.80 -14.03
C GLU A 16 -3.44 -17.09 -15.40
N ALA A 17 -3.95 -15.85 -15.44
CA ALA A 17 -3.96 -15.06 -16.67
C ALA A 17 -2.54 -14.76 -17.18
N VAL A 18 -1.62 -14.40 -16.28
CA VAL A 18 -0.21 -14.19 -16.64
C VAL A 18 0.43 -15.47 -17.14
N SER A 19 0.14 -16.62 -16.51
CA SER A 19 0.61 -17.95 -16.96
C SER A 19 0.13 -18.26 -18.37
N ALA A 20 -1.15 -18.00 -18.64
CA ALA A 20 -1.74 -18.22 -19.98
C ALA A 20 -1.11 -17.29 -21.05
N LEU A 21 -0.81 -16.04 -20.71
CA LEU A 21 -0.22 -15.07 -21.64
C LEU A 21 1.27 -15.35 -21.92
N THR A 22 1.99 -15.92 -20.95
CA THR A 22 3.46 -16.03 -21.03
C THR A 22 3.96 -17.44 -21.27
N GLY A 23 3.13 -18.46 -21.02
CA GLY A 23 3.56 -19.85 -20.93
C GLY A 23 4.40 -20.19 -19.69
N LEU A 24 4.58 -19.25 -18.77
CA LEU A 24 5.30 -19.50 -17.50
C LEU A 24 4.46 -20.44 -16.61
N PRO A 25 5.10 -21.34 -15.84
CA PRO A 25 4.37 -22.16 -14.86
C PRO A 25 3.62 -21.28 -13.83
N LEU A 26 2.41 -21.70 -13.43
CA LEU A 26 1.60 -21.02 -12.42
C LEU A 26 2.37 -20.78 -11.13
N THR A 27 3.19 -21.73 -10.69
CA THR A 27 4.05 -21.61 -9.51
C THR A 27 5.00 -20.40 -9.56
N ARG A 28 5.48 -20.07 -10.75
CA ARG A 28 6.34 -18.90 -10.99
C ARG A 28 5.54 -17.61 -11.02
N THR A 29 4.38 -17.61 -11.69
CA THR A 29 3.54 -16.42 -11.79
C THR A 29 2.93 -16.04 -10.42
N LEU A 30 2.60 -17.00 -9.57
CA LEU A 30 2.20 -16.76 -8.19
C LEU A 30 3.30 -16.04 -7.37
N LEU A 31 4.56 -16.42 -7.55
CA LEU A 31 5.67 -15.79 -6.83
C LEU A 31 6.00 -14.38 -7.35
N GLU A 32 6.02 -14.21 -8.68
CA GLU A 32 6.54 -12.98 -9.31
C GLU A 32 5.46 -11.91 -9.51
N TYR A 33 4.18 -12.31 -9.62
CA TYR A 33 3.09 -11.39 -9.99
C TYR A 33 2.05 -11.18 -8.90
N THR A 34 2.15 -11.87 -7.76
CA THR A 34 1.23 -11.69 -6.64
C THR A 34 1.98 -11.31 -5.35
N ASN A 35 1.25 -10.87 -4.32
CA ASN A 35 1.86 -10.66 -3.02
C ASN A 35 1.54 -11.77 -2.01
N LEU A 36 1.15 -12.95 -2.48
CA LEU A 36 0.82 -14.10 -1.63
C LEU A 36 1.98 -14.45 -0.68
N TYR A 37 3.21 -14.41 -1.18
CA TYR A 37 4.41 -14.67 -0.39
C TYR A 37 4.46 -13.77 0.87
N ILE A 38 4.21 -12.48 0.71
CA ILE A 38 4.14 -11.53 1.83
C ILE A 38 2.92 -11.83 2.71
N ARG A 39 1.76 -12.15 2.11
CA ARG A 39 0.53 -12.46 2.86
C ARG A 39 0.67 -13.72 3.71
N PHE A 40 1.49 -14.67 3.29
CA PHE A 40 1.85 -15.85 4.06
C PHE A 40 2.89 -15.58 5.18
N GLY A 41 3.32 -14.33 5.35
CA GLY A 41 4.29 -13.96 6.39
C GLY A 41 5.73 -14.37 6.10
N LEU A 42 6.08 -14.71 4.86
CA LEU A 42 7.39 -15.26 4.49
C LEU A 42 8.48 -14.19 4.27
N GLY A 43 8.14 -12.91 4.45
CA GLY A 43 9.08 -11.82 4.26
C GLY A 43 8.90 -11.09 2.92
N ARG A 44 9.96 -10.37 2.49
CA ARG A 44 9.93 -9.51 1.29
C ARG A 44 10.98 -9.87 0.24
N ASP A 45 11.79 -10.90 0.51
CA ASP A 45 12.89 -11.29 -0.38
C ASP A 45 12.44 -12.23 -1.50
N PHE A 46 11.21 -12.75 -1.39
CA PHE A 46 10.59 -13.63 -2.39
C PHE A 46 11.47 -14.81 -2.77
N ASP A 47 12.06 -15.45 -1.75
CA ASP A 47 12.89 -16.62 -1.90
C ASP A 47 12.05 -17.83 -2.35
N PRO A 48 12.25 -18.34 -3.58
CA PRO A 48 11.50 -19.49 -4.07
C PRO A 48 11.83 -20.78 -3.31
N THR A 49 12.96 -20.84 -2.59
CA THR A 49 13.39 -22.02 -1.84
C THR A 49 12.90 -22.04 -0.39
N HIS A 50 12.20 -20.98 0.06
CA HIS A 50 11.68 -20.91 1.42
C HIS A 50 10.79 -22.13 1.72
N PRO A 51 11.05 -22.88 2.81
CA PRO A 51 10.37 -24.16 3.09
C PRO A 51 8.84 -24.06 3.04
N SER A 52 8.28 -23.01 3.63
CA SER A 52 6.82 -22.80 3.62
C SER A 52 6.28 -22.43 2.25
N TRP A 53 7.07 -21.76 1.39
CA TRP A 53 6.67 -21.53 0.01
C TRP A 53 6.65 -22.84 -0.77
N GLN A 54 7.64 -23.71 -0.56
CA GLN A 54 7.68 -25.04 -1.16
C GLN A 54 6.52 -25.92 -0.67
N GLU A 55 6.16 -25.87 0.61
CA GLU A 55 4.97 -26.52 1.17
C GLU A 55 3.68 -26.05 0.46
N TYR A 56 3.51 -24.73 0.28
CA TYR A 56 2.38 -24.19 -0.47
C TYR A 56 2.32 -24.71 -1.90
N LEU A 57 3.45 -24.71 -2.62
CA LEU A 57 3.54 -25.19 -3.99
C LEU A 57 3.32 -26.71 -4.10
N ALA A 58 3.75 -27.49 -3.12
CA ALA A 58 3.49 -28.94 -3.08
C ALA A 58 1.99 -29.21 -2.96
N GLY A 59 1.33 -28.59 -1.98
CA GLY A 59 -0.12 -28.75 -1.83
C GLY A 59 -0.93 -28.26 -3.04
N LEU A 60 -0.44 -27.22 -3.74
CA LEU A 60 -1.12 -26.70 -4.93
C LEU A 60 -1.23 -27.72 -6.09
N ARG A 61 -0.32 -28.73 -6.15
CA ARG A 61 -0.32 -29.75 -7.20
C ARG A 61 -1.43 -30.78 -7.02
N ASP A 62 -1.85 -31.00 -5.78
CA ASP A 62 -2.70 -32.12 -5.41
C ASP A 62 -4.17 -31.69 -5.20
N VAL A 63 -4.48 -30.40 -5.40
CA VAL A 63 -5.82 -29.85 -5.15
C VAL A 63 -6.59 -29.58 -6.42
N ASN A 64 -7.90 -29.78 -6.35
CA ASN A 64 -8.82 -29.46 -7.46
C ASN A 64 -9.10 -27.95 -7.57
N ASP A 65 -9.01 -27.20 -6.44
CA ASP A 65 -9.25 -25.76 -6.40
C ASP A 65 -8.05 -25.02 -5.81
N PRO A 66 -7.19 -24.42 -6.65
CA PRO A 66 -6.05 -23.62 -6.22
C PRO A 66 -6.43 -22.43 -5.31
N ARG A 67 -7.64 -21.87 -5.46
CA ARG A 67 -8.12 -20.70 -4.70
C ARG A 67 -8.48 -21.07 -3.28
N GLU A 68 -9.19 -22.18 -3.09
CA GLU A 68 -9.49 -22.71 -1.76
C GLU A 68 -8.19 -23.06 -1.03
N TRP A 69 -7.29 -23.80 -1.67
CA TRP A 69 -6.00 -24.14 -1.07
C TRP A 69 -5.20 -22.90 -0.67
N THR A 70 -5.14 -21.88 -1.53
CA THR A 70 -4.41 -20.64 -1.26
C THR A 70 -4.94 -19.93 -0.02
N TYR A 71 -6.25 -19.88 0.12
CA TYR A 71 -6.90 -19.25 1.28
C TYR A 71 -6.72 -20.08 2.55
N ASP A 72 -6.92 -21.38 2.48
CA ASP A 72 -6.68 -22.30 3.61
C ASP A 72 -5.23 -22.25 4.10
N PHE A 73 -4.28 -22.16 3.17
CA PHE A 73 -2.87 -22.04 3.51
C PHE A 73 -2.59 -20.72 4.24
N TYR A 74 -3.21 -19.62 3.81
CA TYR A 74 -3.12 -18.34 4.52
C TYR A 74 -3.68 -18.42 5.94
N LEU A 75 -4.85 -19.02 6.13
CA LEU A 75 -5.52 -19.10 7.44
C LEU A 75 -4.73 -19.94 8.47
N ARG A 76 -3.95 -20.91 8.01
CA ARG A 76 -3.10 -21.75 8.90
C ARG A 76 -1.86 -21.02 9.37
N ARG A 77 -1.56 -19.83 8.85
CA ARG A 77 -0.35 -19.10 9.20
C ARG A 77 -0.66 -17.98 10.16
N PRO A 78 0.07 -17.89 11.27
CA PRO A 78 -0.03 -16.73 12.15
C PRO A 78 0.38 -15.47 11.37
N ASP A 79 -0.28 -14.35 11.68
CA ASP A 79 -0.07 -13.03 11.07
C ASP A 79 1.32 -12.49 11.46
N THR A 80 2.37 -13.04 10.85
CA THR A 80 3.79 -12.75 11.14
C THR A 80 4.42 -11.87 10.06
N ILE A 81 3.63 -11.03 9.41
CA ILE A 81 4.21 -10.01 8.52
C ILE A 81 5.07 -9.11 9.41
N ALA A 82 6.39 -9.25 9.27
CA ALA A 82 7.32 -8.34 9.94
C ALA A 82 6.94 -6.91 9.56
N ALA A 83 6.48 -6.15 10.54
CA ALA A 83 6.21 -4.73 10.35
C ALA A 83 7.48 -4.07 9.79
N PRO A 84 7.37 -3.11 8.87
CA PRO A 84 8.53 -2.33 8.48
C PRO A 84 9.17 -1.74 9.74
N ALA A 85 10.49 -1.64 9.76
CA ALA A 85 11.21 -0.97 10.85
C ALA A 85 10.82 0.52 10.84
N LEU A 86 9.76 0.87 11.58
CA LEU A 86 9.27 2.22 11.72
C LEU A 86 10.13 2.97 12.72
N VAL A 87 10.51 4.20 12.39
CA VAL A 87 11.22 5.10 13.31
C VAL A 87 10.24 5.73 14.30
N ALA A 88 9.10 6.24 13.80
CA ALA A 88 8.05 6.82 14.62
C ALA A 88 6.69 6.77 13.91
N THR A 89 5.62 6.89 14.71
CA THR A 89 4.22 6.88 14.25
C THR A 89 3.45 8.03 14.89
N PHE A 90 2.66 8.74 14.06
CA PHE A 90 1.82 9.87 14.46
C PHE A 90 0.43 9.68 13.81
N GLY A 91 -0.54 9.27 14.59
CA GLY A 91 -1.88 8.94 14.09
C GLY A 91 -1.86 7.92 12.95
N CYS A 92 -2.34 8.31 11.77
CA CYS A 92 -2.35 7.46 10.59
C CYS A 92 -1.04 7.47 9.78
N PHE A 93 -0.04 8.22 10.18
CA PHE A 93 1.24 8.33 9.46
C PHE A 93 2.40 7.79 10.29
N SER A 94 3.32 7.16 9.60
CA SER A 94 4.60 6.74 10.16
C SER A 94 5.70 6.91 9.11
N TYR A 95 6.94 6.83 9.54
CA TYR A 95 8.06 6.82 8.60
C TYR A 95 9.10 5.78 8.96
N SER A 96 9.82 5.34 7.93
CA SER A 96 11.01 4.49 8.05
C SER A 96 12.20 5.15 7.38
N GLN A 97 13.41 4.87 7.90
CA GLN A 97 14.65 5.26 7.24
C GLN A 97 14.92 4.28 6.08
N LEU A 98 15.15 4.80 4.87
CA LEU A 98 15.57 3.99 3.72
C LEU A 98 17.08 4.02 3.52
N SER A 99 17.68 5.19 3.68
CA SER A 99 19.11 5.47 3.56
C SER A 99 19.43 6.69 4.42
N SER A 100 20.69 7.09 4.50
CA SER A 100 21.11 8.29 5.23
C SER A 100 20.44 9.58 4.73
N ASP A 101 20.03 9.62 3.46
CA ASP A 101 19.45 10.76 2.77
C ASP A 101 17.98 10.60 2.39
N ARG A 102 17.30 9.50 2.78
CA ARG A 102 15.91 9.23 2.41
C ARG A 102 15.09 8.64 3.54
N ILE A 103 13.91 9.20 3.77
CA ILE A 103 12.86 8.61 4.62
C ILE A 103 11.65 8.27 3.77
N ARG A 104 10.96 7.20 4.14
CA ARG A 104 9.71 6.77 3.50
C ARG A 104 8.52 7.00 4.40
N LEU A 105 7.53 7.71 3.88
CA LEU A 105 6.23 7.84 4.52
C LEU A 105 5.38 6.58 4.31
N HIS A 106 4.69 6.19 5.37
CA HIS A 106 3.69 5.15 5.38
C HIS A 106 2.36 5.72 5.87
N PHE A 107 1.29 5.22 5.30
CA PHE A 107 -0.08 5.51 5.72
C PHE A 107 -0.78 4.23 6.13
N HIS A 108 -1.43 4.24 7.27
CA HIS A 108 -2.24 3.14 7.77
C HIS A 108 -3.56 3.66 8.37
N ASN A 109 -4.55 2.80 8.46
CA ASN A 109 -5.78 3.17 9.14
C ASN A 109 -5.62 2.97 10.67
N ALA A 110 -5.52 4.05 11.41
CA ALA A 110 -5.50 4.05 12.88
C ALA A 110 -6.86 4.45 13.48
N GLU A 111 -7.89 4.66 12.66
CA GLU A 111 -9.22 5.02 13.15
C GLU A 111 -9.96 3.82 13.74
N THR A 112 -10.47 3.98 14.94
CA THR A 112 -11.25 2.96 15.67
C THR A 112 -12.76 3.20 15.60
N ASP A 113 -13.17 4.43 15.23
CA ASP A 113 -14.57 4.88 15.23
C ASP A 113 -15.37 4.48 13.98
N GLY A 114 -14.77 3.69 13.11
CA GLY A 114 -15.43 3.22 11.91
C GLY A 114 -15.43 4.20 10.74
N ARG A 115 -14.88 5.40 10.88
CA ARG A 115 -14.81 6.40 9.80
C ARG A 115 -13.64 6.16 8.86
N SER A 116 -13.74 6.69 7.65
CA SER A 116 -12.60 6.68 6.73
C SER A 116 -11.53 7.66 7.25
N PRO A 117 -10.26 7.24 7.36
CA PRO A 117 -9.18 8.14 7.78
C PRO A 117 -8.94 9.29 6.77
N LEU A 118 -9.44 9.15 5.54
CA LEU A 118 -9.33 10.15 4.46
C LEU A 118 -10.65 10.90 4.21
N ALA A 119 -11.68 10.73 5.05
CA ALA A 119 -12.90 11.53 4.98
C ALA A 119 -12.59 13.04 5.12
N MET A 120 -13.49 13.90 4.65
CA MET A 120 -13.29 15.35 4.73
C MET A 120 -13.21 15.82 6.18
N GLU A 121 -14.02 15.26 7.06
CA GLU A 121 -14.06 15.54 8.49
C GLU A 121 -12.76 15.17 9.22
N SER A 122 -12.02 14.18 8.68
CA SER A 122 -10.74 13.74 9.24
C SER A 122 -9.55 14.56 8.74
N ARG A 123 -9.75 15.49 7.80
CA ARG A 123 -8.67 16.22 7.12
C ARG A 123 -7.76 16.96 8.10
N ASP A 124 -8.33 17.76 8.99
CA ASP A 124 -7.54 18.62 9.89
C ASP A 124 -6.76 17.78 10.89
N ARG A 125 -7.32 16.66 11.34
CA ARG A 125 -6.64 15.67 12.16
C ARG A 125 -5.45 15.04 11.42
N ARG A 126 -5.62 14.69 10.13
CA ARG A 126 -4.52 14.15 9.30
C ARG A 126 -3.41 15.18 9.07
N LEU A 127 -3.77 16.44 8.88
CA LEU A 127 -2.77 17.51 8.80
C LEU A 127 -2.02 17.71 10.13
N ALA A 128 -2.70 17.58 11.26
CA ALA A 128 -2.07 17.62 12.58
C ALA A 128 -1.12 16.43 12.81
N ASP A 129 -1.51 15.21 12.40
CA ASP A 129 -0.65 14.03 12.45
C ASP A 129 0.65 14.24 11.65
N LEU A 130 0.54 14.78 10.43
CA LEU A 130 1.69 15.07 9.58
C LEU A 130 2.54 16.21 10.13
N ALA A 131 1.93 17.26 10.69
CA ALA A 131 2.66 18.35 11.32
C ALA A 131 3.50 17.85 12.52
N ALA A 132 2.93 16.97 13.36
CA ALA A 132 3.64 16.33 14.46
C ALA A 132 4.77 15.43 13.97
N LEU A 133 4.52 14.63 12.89
CA LEU A 133 5.54 13.78 12.27
C LEU A 133 6.72 14.63 11.78
N PHE A 134 6.46 15.69 11.02
CA PHE A 134 7.52 16.52 10.45
C PHE A 134 8.21 17.41 11.50
N ALA A 135 7.53 17.78 12.57
CA ALA A 135 8.19 18.39 13.74
C ALA A 135 9.20 17.41 14.37
N HIS A 136 8.83 16.14 14.54
CA HIS A 136 9.75 15.10 15.02
C HIS A 136 10.92 14.87 14.05
N VAL A 137 10.63 14.73 12.76
CA VAL A 137 11.66 14.53 11.70
C VAL A 137 12.69 15.67 11.74
N LYS A 138 12.25 16.92 11.92
CA LYS A 138 13.13 18.09 11.99
C LYS A 138 14.17 18.02 13.11
N HIS A 139 13.87 17.33 14.20
CA HIS A 139 14.79 17.15 15.34
C HIS A 139 15.64 15.88 15.24
N THR A 140 15.28 14.95 14.38
CA THR A 140 15.91 13.59 14.35
C THR A 140 16.65 13.28 13.05
N VAL A 141 16.42 14.06 12.00
CA VAL A 141 16.93 13.77 10.65
C VAL A 141 17.62 15.01 10.07
N HIS A 142 18.65 14.81 9.28
CA HIS A 142 19.38 15.89 8.63
C HIS A 142 18.52 16.64 7.58
N GLU A 143 18.71 17.95 7.43
CA GLU A 143 17.90 18.79 6.52
C GLU A 143 18.05 18.46 5.03
N SER A 144 19.12 17.78 4.63
CA SER A 144 19.32 17.31 3.26
C SER A 144 18.49 16.10 2.86
N VAL A 145 17.73 15.54 3.79
CA VAL A 145 16.93 14.33 3.57
C VAL A 145 15.78 14.59 2.61
N ARG A 146 15.48 13.58 1.79
CA ARG A 146 14.32 13.55 0.91
C ARG A 146 13.24 12.65 1.50
N VAL A 147 12.00 13.10 1.37
CA VAL A 147 10.81 12.33 1.72
C VAL A 147 10.31 11.61 0.49
N VAL A 148 10.20 10.30 0.57
CA VAL A 148 9.69 9.48 -0.54
C VAL A 148 8.38 8.80 -0.14
N GLY A 149 7.51 8.62 -1.11
CA GLY A 149 6.28 7.85 -0.99
C GLY A 149 6.09 6.91 -2.17
N ALA A 150 5.43 5.79 -1.94
CA ALA A 150 5.02 4.86 -2.99
C ALA A 150 3.67 4.26 -2.64
N SER A 151 2.60 4.70 -3.31
CA SER A 151 1.24 4.23 -3.02
C SER A 151 0.28 4.51 -4.17
N TRP A 152 -0.74 3.68 -4.30
CA TRP A 152 -1.91 3.97 -5.14
C TRP A 152 -2.76 5.13 -4.58
N LEU A 153 -2.64 5.44 -3.28
CA LEU A 153 -3.38 6.52 -2.62
C LEU A 153 -3.08 7.90 -3.22
N TYR A 154 -1.92 8.08 -3.86
CA TYR A 154 -1.59 9.32 -4.55
C TYR A 154 -2.46 9.61 -5.78
N ASN A 155 -3.32 8.68 -6.22
CA ASN A 155 -4.38 8.95 -7.20
C ASN A 155 -5.63 9.60 -6.57
N LEU A 156 -5.78 9.54 -5.24
CA LEU A 156 -6.98 10.04 -4.55
C LEU A 156 -6.81 11.49 -4.14
N GLY A 157 -7.71 12.36 -4.55
CA GLY A 157 -7.75 13.77 -4.12
C GLY A 157 -7.79 13.92 -2.58
N ALA A 158 -8.49 13.00 -1.91
CA ALA A 158 -8.56 12.94 -0.45
C ALA A 158 -7.21 12.71 0.24
N HIS A 159 -6.28 12.02 -0.38
CA HIS A 159 -4.92 11.81 0.12
C HIS A 159 -4.00 12.94 -0.34
N ARG A 160 -4.09 13.35 -1.60
CA ARG A 160 -3.24 14.39 -2.21
C ARG A 160 -3.29 15.71 -1.46
N ARG A 161 -4.48 16.14 -1.02
CA ARG A 161 -4.69 17.41 -0.28
C ARG A 161 -3.92 17.54 1.04
N LEU A 162 -3.28 16.47 1.50
CA LEU A 162 -2.49 16.42 2.73
C LEU A 162 -1.00 16.76 2.51
N PHE A 163 -0.57 16.95 1.27
CA PHE A 163 0.83 17.08 0.89
C PHE A 163 1.12 18.32 0.06
N PRO A 164 2.37 18.82 0.08
CA PRO A 164 2.82 19.92 -0.78
C PRO A 164 2.59 19.58 -2.28
N GLU A 165 2.21 20.58 -3.07
CA GLU A 165 2.00 20.41 -4.50
C GLU A 165 3.29 20.00 -5.23
N SER A 166 4.43 20.55 -4.85
CA SER A 166 5.75 20.19 -5.38
C SER A 166 6.09 18.71 -5.20
N TYR A 167 5.76 18.13 -4.04
CA TYR A 167 5.89 16.69 -3.80
C TYR A 167 5.02 15.87 -4.75
N LEU A 168 3.77 16.28 -4.92
CA LEU A 168 2.80 15.59 -5.78
C LEU A 168 3.12 15.76 -7.29
N ALA A 169 3.78 16.86 -7.68
CA ALA A 169 4.18 17.12 -9.05
C ALA A 169 5.28 16.15 -9.55
N THR A 170 6.02 15.52 -8.63
CA THR A 170 7.04 14.51 -8.97
C THR A 170 6.46 13.11 -9.23
N ALA A 171 5.13 12.96 -9.20
CA ALA A 171 4.48 11.66 -9.29
C ALA A 171 4.83 10.91 -10.58
N GLN A 172 5.37 9.71 -10.43
CA GLN A 172 5.72 8.80 -11.51
C GLN A 172 5.12 7.42 -11.28
N VAL A 173 4.59 6.80 -12.34
CA VAL A 173 4.05 5.43 -12.25
C VAL A 173 5.19 4.44 -12.03
N ILE A 174 5.05 3.64 -10.97
CA ILE A 174 5.92 2.49 -10.74
C ILE A 174 5.33 1.32 -11.52
N ARG A 175 6.04 0.88 -12.55
CA ARG A 175 5.63 -0.27 -13.38
C ARG A 175 6.16 -1.58 -12.83
N ASP A 176 5.52 -2.68 -13.20
CA ASP A 176 5.98 -4.08 -13.04
C ASP A 176 6.30 -4.51 -11.59
N ARG A 177 5.68 -3.87 -10.61
CA ARG A 177 5.82 -4.23 -9.19
C ARG A 177 4.60 -4.95 -8.64
N PHE A 178 4.14 -6.01 -9.32
CA PHE A 178 2.91 -6.72 -8.98
C PHE A 178 2.93 -7.39 -7.61
N ARG A 179 4.08 -7.85 -7.13
CA ARG A 179 4.25 -8.49 -5.82
C ARG A 179 4.36 -7.51 -4.64
N HIS A 180 4.21 -6.21 -4.87
CA HIS A 180 4.29 -5.23 -3.80
C HIS A 180 2.92 -4.93 -3.18
N MET A 181 2.88 -4.83 -1.85
CA MET A 181 1.67 -4.57 -1.05
C MET A 181 0.84 -3.37 -1.52
N PRO A 182 1.45 -2.19 -1.89
CA PRO A 182 0.66 -1.02 -2.28
C PRO A 182 -0.30 -1.29 -3.44
N LEU A 183 0.06 -2.15 -4.38
CA LEU A 183 -0.78 -2.42 -5.55
C LEU A 183 -2.05 -3.18 -5.14
N TRP A 184 -1.92 -4.29 -4.39
CA TRP A 184 -3.04 -5.13 -3.97
C TRP A 184 -3.90 -4.52 -2.86
N GLY A 185 -3.35 -3.56 -2.10
CA GLY A 185 -4.06 -2.86 -1.03
C GLY A 185 -5.26 -2.04 -1.50
N GLN A 186 -5.35 -1.69 -2.81
CA GLN A 186 -6.49 -0.96 -3.34
C GLN A 186 -7.80 -1.76 -3.34
N PHE A 187 -7.70 -3.10 -3.40
CA PHE A 187 -8.87 -3.97 -3.39
C PHE A 187 -9.48 -4.17 -2.01
N VAL A 188 -8.80 -3.76 -0.95
CA VAL A 188 -9.22 -4.09 0.41
C VAL A 188 -9.79 -2.86 1.11
N ASN A 189 -10.89 -3.04 1.81
CA ASN A 189 -11.42 -2.06 2.75
C ASN A 189 -10.68 -2.17 4.11
N ARG A 190 -11.06 -1.33 5.07
CA ARG A 190 -10.45 -1.31 6.42
C ARG A 190 -10.73 -2.56 7.26
N HIS A 191 -11.71 -3.39 6.88
CA HIS A 191 -12.08 -4.61 7.59
C HIS A 191 -11.41 -5.86 7.01
N GLY A 192 -10.70 -5.71 5.89
CA GLY A 192 -10.08 -6.83 5.18
C GLY A 192 -10.95 -7.40 4.06
N ASP A 193 -12.16 -6.86 3.85
CA ASP A 193 -13.06 -7.30 2.79
C ASP A 193 -12.67 -6.67 1.45
N VAL A 194 -13.02 -7.36 0.37
CA VAL A 194 -12.77 -6.87 -0.98
C VAL A 194 -13.81 -5.81 -1.38
N ARG A 195 -13.35 -4.76 -2.02
CA ARG A 195 -14.18 -3.74 -2.67
C ARG A 195 -14.68 -4.28 -4.00
N GLU A 196 -15.93 -4.72 -4.04
CA GLU A 196 -16.53 -5.39 -5.19
C GLU A 196 -16.39 -4.61 -6.50
N SER A 197 -16.62 -3.29 -6.47
CA SER A 197 -16.49 -2.46 -7.67
C SER A 197 -15.07 -2.41 -8.23
N MET A 198 -14.06 -2.46 -7.36
CA MET A 198 -12.64 -2.49 -7.74
C MET A 198 -12.26 -3.87 -8.32
N ALA A 199 -12.74 -4.95 -7.67
CA ALA A 199 -12.53 -6.31 -8.11
C ALA A 199 -13.18 -6.57 -9.48
N TRP A 200 -14.41 -6.07 -9.67
CA TRP A 200 -15.11 -6.17 -10.94
C TRP A 200 -14.35 -5.45 -12.07
N GLN A 201 -13.93 -4.21 -11.86
CA GLN A 201 -13.13 -3.46 -12.86
C GLN A 201 -11.83 -4.18 -13.21
N PHE A 202 -11.17 -4.76 -12.21
CA PHE A 202 -9.95 -5.51 -12.42
C PHE A 202 -10.18 -6.73 -13.31
N ARG A 203 -11.19 -7.58 -12.99
CA ARG A 203 -11.53 -8.77 -13.76
C ARG A 203 -11.92 -8.44 -15.21
N GLU A 204 -12.73 -7.39 -15.39
CA GLU A 204 -13.13 -6.92 -16.70
C GLU A 204 -11.92 -6.52 -17.55
N ARG A 205 -10.99 -5.76 -16.96
CA ARG A 205 -9.76 -5.34 -17.65
C ARG A 205 -8.81 -6.52 -17.90
N LEU A 206 -8.69 -7.43 -16.94
CA LEU A 206 -7.85 -8.61 -17.05
C LEU A 206 -8.33 -9.54 -18.18
N GLY A 207 -9.63 -9.74 -18.30
CA GLY A 207 -10.21 -10.55 -19.38
C GLY A 207 -10.01 -10.01 -20.80
N ARG A 208 -9.62 -8.74 -20.92
CA ARG A 208 -9.30 -8.08 -22.21
C ARG A 208 -7.81 -8.08 -22.54
N GLN A 209 -6.95 -8.56 -21.62
CA GLN A 209 -5.50 -8.52 -21.85
C GLN A 209 -5.06 -9.59 -22.81
N SER A 210 -4.24 -9.19 -23.76
CA SER A 210 -3.60 -10.07 -24.74
C SER A 210 -2.07 -10.01 -24.71
N SER A 211 -1.49 -9.15 -23.87
CA SER A 211 -0.04 -8.98 -23.74
C SER A 211 0.38 -8.60 -22.32
N LEU A 212 1.67 -8.80 -22.00
CA LEU A 212 2.24 -8.42 -20.72
C LEU A 212 2.27 -6.91 -20.47
N GLU A 213 2.43 -6.12 -21.52
CA GLU A 213 2.59 -4.66 -21.43
C GLU A 213 1.36 -3.98 -20.81
N GLY A 214 0.17 -4.57 -21.01
CA GLY A 214 -1.10 -4.07 -20.49
C GLY A 214 -1.43 -4.48 -19.06
N LEU A 215 -0.71 -5.43 -18.46
CA LEU A 215 -1.08 -6.02 -17.15
C LEU A 215 -1.22 -4.97 -16.03
N GLY A 216 -0.36 -3.97 -16.01
CA GLY A 216 -0.46 -2.89 -15.04
C GLY A 216 -1.79 -2.13 -15.12
N GLN A 217 -2.37 -2.02 -16.30
CA GLN A 217 -3.63 -1.29 -16.56
C GLN A 217 -4.88 -2.07 -16.07
N CYS A 218 -4.74 -3.35 -15.72
CA CYS A 218 -5.82 -4.11 -15.09
C CYS A 218 -6.18 -3.51 -13.73
N PHE A 219 -5.20 -2.96 -13.02
CA PHE A 219 -5.41 -2.35 -11.71
C PHE A 219 -6.10 -0.99 -11.85
N PRO A 220 -7.21 -0.74 -11.10
CA PRO A 220 -7.95 0.52 -11.16
C PRO A 220 -7.08 1.76 -10.91
N PHE A 221 -6.12 1.65 -9.99
CA PHE A 221 -5.13 2.70 -9.71
C PHE A 221 -3.71 2.17 -9.87
N GLN A 222 -2.86 2.99 -10.48
CA GLN A 222 -1.42 2.73 -10.55
C GLN A 222 -0.75 3.08 -9.22
N VAL A 223 0.34 2.40 -8.89
CA VAL A 223 1.21 2.83 -7.80
C VAL A 223 2.04 4.00 -8.29
N LEU A 224 1.96 5.12 -7.59
CA LEU A 224 2.76 6.31 -7.87
C LEU A 224 3.89 6.42 -6.85
N SER A 225 5.10 6.70 -7.33
CA SER A 225 6.20 7.19 -6.50
C SER A 225 6.21 8.71 -6.52
N VAL A 226 6.51 9.31 -5.38
CA VAL A 226 6.65 10.76 -5.20
C VAL A 226 7.86 11.02 -4.32
N GLU A 227 8.54 12.15 -4.53
CA GLU A 227 9.74 12.50 -3.77
C GLU A 227 9.94 14.02 -3.72
N ALA A 228 10.27 14.59 -2.54
CA ALA A 228 10.66 15.99 -2.41
C ALA A 228 11.64 16.18 -1.24
N PRO A 229 12.39 17.31 -1.21
CA PRO A 229 13.18 17.70 -0.05
C PRO A 229 12.32 17.85 1.20
N VAL A 230 12.81 17.40 2.34
CA VAL A 230 12.06 17.46 3.62
C VAL A 230 11.66 18.87 4.02
N ARG A 231 12.44 19.89 3.65
CA ARG A 231 12.15 21.30 3.94
C ARG A 231 10.78 21.77 3.42
N GLU A 232 10.33 21.22 2.26
CA GLU A 232 9.02 21.56 1.70
C GLU A 232 7.86 21.13 2.61
N PHE A 233 8.05 20.02 3.32
CA PHE A 233 7.10 19.55 4.31
C PHE A 233 7.11 20.39 5.58
N TYR A 234 8.28 20.89 6.00
CA TYR A 234 8.38 21.82 7.14
C TYR A 234 7.65 23.13 6.85
N GLU A 235 7.82 23.67 5.64
CA GLU A 235 7.14 24.89 5.20
C GLU A 235 5.62 24.68 5.12
N PHE A 236 5.18 23.61 4.46
CA PHE A 236 3.76 23.30 4.26
C PHE A 236 3.02 23.05 5.59
N HIS A 237 3.55 22.17 6.44
CA HIS A 237 2.90 21.81 7.70
C HIS A 237 3.16 22.83 8.82
N GLY A 238 4.29 23.54 8.81
CA GLY A 238 4.60 24.61 9.75
C GLY A 238 3.72 25.84 9.56
N GLY A 239 3.45 26.22 8.30
CA GLY A 239 2.54 27.32 7.96
C GLY A 239 1.10 27.06 8.42
N LEU A 240 0.61 25.83 8.28
CA LEU A 240 -0.71 25.41 8.75
C LEU A 240 -0.86 25.49 10.28
N SER A 241 0.20 25.16 11.02
CA SER A 241 0.23 25.24 12.49
C SER A 241 0.15 26.69 13.00
N ALA A 242 0.70 27.65 12.26
CA ALA A 242 0.60 29.09 12.58
C ALA A 242 -0.81 29.65 12.30
N MET A 243 -1.47 29.21 11.20
CA MET A 243 -2.84 29.63 10.87
C MET A 243 -3.89 29.10 11.87
N CYS A 244 -3.71 27.88 12.39
CA CYS A 244 -4.62 27.33 13.41
C CYS A 244 -4.54 28.06 14.77
N LYS A 245 -3.40 28.62 15.11
CA LYS A 245 -3.22 29.42 16.36
C LYS A 245 -3.82 30.81 16.25
N THR A 246 -3.97 31.37 15.06
CA THR A 246 -4.55 32.73 14.83
C THR A 246 -6.09 32.67 14.72
N LEU A 247 -6.68 31.54 14.49
CA LEU A 247 -8.14 31.33 14.57
C LEU A 247 -8.47 30.86 15.99
N GLY A 248 -8.48 31.80 16.95
CA GLY A 248 -8.89 31.55 18.33
C GLY A 248 -10.29 30.93 18.44
N PRO A 249 -10.66 30.34 19.60
CA PRO A 249 -11.91 29.63 19.77
C PRO A 249 -13.07 30.54 19.40
N ARG A 250 -13.92 30.11 18.46
CA ARG A 250 -15.21 30.75 18.18
C ARG A 250 -15.99 30.79 19.46
N GLN A 251 -16.16 31.99 20.03
CA GLN A 251 -17.10 32.20 21.10
C GLN A 251 -18.49 31.85 20.59
N THR A 252 -19.03 30.73 21.04
CA THR A 252 -20.46 30.43 20.94
C THR A 252 -21.20 31.38 21.87
N ARG A 253 -21.99 32.25 21.28
CA ARG A 253 -23.07 32.98 21.99
C ARG A 253 -24.31 32.10 21.96
#